data_c882b9ef5814323a58f50cb25659ae1e
#
_entry.id   c882b9ef5814323a58f50cb25659ae1e
#
_cell.length_a   1.000
_cell.length_b   1.000
_cell.length_c   1.000
_cell.angle_alpha   90.00
_cell.angle_beta   90.00
_cell.angle_gamma   90.00
#
_symmetry.space_group_name_H-M   'P 1'
#
loop_
_entity.id
_entity.type
_entity.pdbx_description
1 polymer ?
#
loop_
_entity_poly.entity_id
_entity_poly.type
_entity_poly.pdbx_seq_one_letter_code
_entity_poly.pdbx_strand_id
1 'polypeptide(L)' 'MPNDDQDIRRSLAKAFDRAWSGYYRSGRLTVSQDVARTELARRLVQLSKEGVRDEGILAEAGLTHLRQLTHKGGKIGP' A
#
# COMPACT_ATOMS: atom_id res chain seq x y z
N MET A 1 21.34 -2.11 -16.07
CA MET A 1 20.60 -1.21 -16.86
C MET A 1 19.72 -0.34 -16.04
N PRO A 2 19.74 0.88 -16.36
CA PRO A 2 19.02 1.84 -15.55
C PRO A 2 17.51 1.73 -15.60
N ASN A 3 17.00 1.00 -16.56
CA ASN A 3 15.55 0.94 -16.69
C ASN A 3 14.84 0.19 -15.60
N ASP A 4 15.57 -0.66 -14.88
CA ASP A 4 14.94 -1.43 -13.80
C ASP A 4 14.41 -0.52 -12.70
N ASP A 5 15.17 0.51 -12.36
CA ASP A 5 14.72 1.43 -11.32
C ASP A 5 13.47 2.17 -11.73
N GLN A 6 13.39 2.59 -12.99
CA GLN A 6 12.22 3.30 -13.45
C GLN A 6 11.01 2.40 -13.51
N ASP A 7 11.20 1.14 -13.94
CA ASP A 7 10.11 0.20 -13.98
C ASP A 7 9.57 -0.08 -12.59
N ILE A 8 10.47 -0.24 -11.62
CA ILE A 8 10.08 -0.48 -10.25
C ILE A 8 9.30 0.71 -9.70
N ARG A 9 9.81 1.92 -9.94
CA ARG A 9 9.12 3.12 -9.47
C ARG A 9 7.75 3.26 -10.08
N ARG A 10 7.65 2.94 -11.37
CA ARG A 10 6.37 3.03 -12.07
C ARG A 10 5.38 2.02 -11.51
N SER A 11 5.84 0.80 -11.29
CA SER A 11 5.00 -0.23 -10.70
C SER A 11 4.55 0.15 -9.29
N LEU A 12 5.48 0.69 -8.51
CA LEU A 12 5.14 1.13 -7.15
C LEU A 12 4.11 2.26 -7.16
N ALA A 13 4.28 3.22 -8.07
CA ALA A 13 3.35 4.33 -8.15
C ALA A 13 1.96 3.86 -8.55
N LYS A 14 1.89 2.97 -9.52
CA LYS A 14 0.60 2.44 -9.96
C LYS A 14 -0.04 1.58 -8.87
N ALA A 15 0.76 0.77 -8.21
CA ALA A 15 0.25 -0.06 -7.13
C ALA A 15 -0.27 0.81 -5.99
N PHE A 16 0.46 1.87 -5.68
CA PHE A 16 0.03 2.81 -4.65
C PHE A 16 -1.34 3.41 -4.99
N ASP A 17 -1.47 3.90 -6.22
CA ASP A 17 -2.73 4.49 -6.65
C ASP A 17 -3.87 3.51 -6.58
N ARG A 18 -3.64 2.29 -7.03
CA ARG A 18 -4.70 1.28 -7.01
C ARG A 18 -5.11 0.92 -5.60
N ALA A 19 -4.13 0.70 -4.75
CA ALA A 19 -4.43 0.34 -3.36
C ALA A 19 -5.10 1.50 -2.64
N TRP A 20 -4.61 2.70 -2.87
CA TRP A 20 -5.18 3.89 -2.23
C TRP A 20 -6.63 4.11 -2.67
N SER A 21 -6.89 3.99 -3.97
CA SER A 21 -8.24 4.16 -4.48
C SER A 21 -9.19 3.14 -3.87
N GLY A 22 -8.76 1.89 -3.78
CA GLY A 22 -9.58 0.85 -3.19
C GLY A 22 -9.87 1.13 -1.72
N TYR A 23 -8.85 1.57 -1.01
CA TYR A 23 -9.00 1.88 0.41
C TYR A 23 -9.92 3.07 0.61
N TYR A 24 -9.72 4.12 -0.16
CA TYR A 24 -10.53 5.33 -0.05
C TYR A 24 -11.99 5.05 -0.35
N ARG A 25 -12.24 4.23 -1.37
CA ARG A 25 -13.61 3.87 -1.73
C ARG A 25 -14.31 3.07 -0.67
N SER A 26 -13.56 2.33 0.12
CA SER A 26 -14.18 1.51 1.15
C SER A 26 -14.83 2.35 2.25
N GLY A 27 -14.43 3.61 2.35
CA GLY A 27 -14.99 4.50 3.35
C GLY A 27 -14.56 4.19 4.76
N ARG A 28 -13.57 3.33 4.93
CA ARG A 28 -13.13 2.93 6.26
C ARG A 28 -11.86 3.63 6.67
N LEU A 29 -11.88 4.94 6.58
CA LEU A 29 -10.70 5.73 6.91
C LEU A 29 -10.69 6.04 8.40
N THR A 30 -10.31 5.07 9.19
CA THR A 30 -10.23 5.27 10.64
C THR A 30 -8.87 5.77 11.10
N VAL A 31 -7.87 5.70 10.23
CA VAL A 31 -6.57 6.27 10.55
C VAL A 31 -6.37 7.52 9.70
N SER A 32 -5.45 8.37 10.13
CA SER A 32 -5.21 9.59 9.37
C SER A 32 -4.68 9.23 7.98
N GLN A 33 -5.01 10.06 6.99
CA GLN A 33 -4.57 9.82 5.63
C GLN A 33 -3.05 9.83 5.53
N ASP A 34 -2.39 10.69 6.28
CA ASP A 34 -0.95 10.75 6.28
C ASP A 34 -0.33 9.46 6.77
N VAL A 35 -0.86 8.90 7.84
CA VAL A 35 -0.38 7.64 8.37
C VAL A 35 -0.63 6.52 7.37
N ALA A 36 -1.83 6.48 6.81
CA ALA A 36 -2.18 5.43 5.86
C ALA A 36 -1.28 5.47 4.64
N ARG A 37 -1.02 6.65 4.10
CA ARG A 37 -0.16 6.79 2.94
C ARG A 37 1.27 6.37 3.25
N THR A 38 1.77 6.76 4.41
CA THR A 38 3.12 6.41 4.80
C THR A 38 3.26 4.90 4.94
N GLU A 39 2.29 4.27 5.58
CA GLU A 39 2.33 2.84 5.77
C GLU A 39 2.21 2.09 4.45
N LEU A 40 1.36 2.57 3.57
CA LEU A 40 1.21 1.97 2.26
C LEU A 40 2.52 2.05 1.48
N ALA A 41 3.14 3.22 1.46
CA ALA A 41 4.40 3.39 0.74
C ALA A 41 5.48 2.48 1.32
N ARG A 42 5.58 2.40 2.63
CA ARG A 42 6.54 1.54 3.28
C ARG A 42 6.36 0.09 2.89
N ARG A 43 5.12 -0.35 2.91
CA ARG A 43 4.83 -1.75 2.60
C ARG A 43 5.19 -2.07 1.16
N LEU A 44 4.85 -1.18 0.25
CA LEU A 44 5.17 -1.40 -1.16
C LEU A 44 6.66 -1.42 -1.41
N VAL A 45 7.39 -0.50 -0.79
CA VAL A 45 8.85 -0.48 -0.93
C VAL A 45 9.47 -1.75 -0.37
N GLN A 46 8.99 -2.19 0.77
CA GLN A 46 9.51 -3.40 1.38
C GLN A 46 9.30 -4.60 0.48
N LEU A 47 8.09 -4.74 -0.07
CA LEU A 47 7.79 -5.85 -0.97
C LEU A 47 8.65 -5.79 -2.22
N SER A 48 8.88 -4.59 -2.73
CA SER A 48 9.74 -4.42 -3.89
C SER A 48 11.15 -4.90 -3.59
N LYS A 49 11.66 -4.62 -2.41
CA LYS A 49 12.98 -5.07 -2.02
C LYS A 49 13.04 -6.59 -1.89
N GLU A 50 11.92 -7.20 -1.57
CA GLU A 50 11.84 -8.64 -1.46
C GLU A 50 11.68 -9.32 -2.82
N GLY A 51 11.61 -8.55 -3.88
CA GLY A 51 11.52 -9.10 -5.22
C GLY A 51 10.14 -9.08 -5.82
N VAL A 52 9.15 -8.58 -5.11
CA VAL A 52 7.80 -8.52 -5.65
C VAL A 52 7.71 -7.34 -6.60
N ARG A 53 7.46 -7.60 -7.87
CA ARG A 53 7.43 -6.56 -8.89
C ARG A 53 6.13 -6.48 -9.66
N ASP A 54 5.21 -7.38 -9.38
CA ASP A 54 3.92 -7.39 -10.06
C ASP A 54 3.03 -6.31 -9.45
N GLU A 55 2.56 -5.41 -10.31
CA GLU A 55 1.73 -4.29 -9.86
C GLU A 55 0.48 -4.76 -9.15
N GLY A 56 -0.17 -5.79 -9.67
CA GLY A 56 -1.38 -6.31 -9.05
C GLY A 56 -1.13 -6.88 -7.67
N ILE A 57 -0.04 -7.63 -7.53
CA ILE A 57 0.30 -8.22 -6.25
C ILE A 57 0.67 -7.14 -5.25
N LEU A 58 1.43 -6.15 -5.70
CA LEU A 58 1.79 -5.03 -4.84
C LEU A 58 0.55 -4.29 -4.36
N ALA A 59 -0.37 -4.03 -5.28
CA ALA A 59 -1.59 -3.30 -4.93
C ALA A 59 -2.43 -4.08 -3.93
N GLU A 60 -2.59 -5.37 -4.15
CA GLU A 60 -3.36 -6.21 -3.23
C GLU A 60 -2.72 -6.26 -1.86
N ALA A 61 -1.41 -6.45 -1.82
CA ALA A 61 -0.72 -6.51 -0.55
C ALA A 61 -0.82 -5.18 0.19
N GLY A 62 -0.71 -4.08 -0.56
CA GLY A 62 -0.85 -2.76 0.04
C GLY A 62 -2.23 -2.53 0.60
N LEU A 63 -3.25 -2.91 -0.15
CA LEU A 63 -4.62 -2.75 0.31
C LEU A 63 -4.88 -3.61 1.55
N THR A 64 -4.38 -4.82 1.56
CA THR A 64 -4.50 -5.70 2.71
C THR A 64 -3.85 -5.06 3.93
N HIS A 65 -2.68 -4.47 3.74
CA HIS A 65 -1.97 -3.81 4.84
C HIS A 65 -2.80 -2.64 5.39
N LEU A 66 -3.39 -1.85 4.51
CA LEU A 66 -4.23 -0.73 4.93
C LEU A 66 -5.45 -1.22 5.70
N ARG A 67 -6.06 -2.31 5.25
CA ARG A 67 -7.19 -2.87 5.94
C ARG A 67 -6.81 -3.35 7.33
N GLN A 68 -5.63 -3.91 7.46
CA GLN A 68 -5.15 -4.35 8.76
C GLN A 68 -4.91 -3.18 9.70
N LEU A 69 -4.39 -2.09 9.18
CA LEU A 69 -4.22 -0.89 9.97
C LEU A 69 -5.56 -0.38 10.49
N THR A 70 -6.53 -0.31 9.59
CA THR A 70 -7.86 0.14 9.95
C THR A 70 -8.49 -0.76 10.99
N HIS A 71 -8.34 -2.05 10.79
CA HIS A 71 -8.90 -3.01 11.72
C HIS A 71 -8.26 -2.88 13.10
N LYS A 72 -6.95 -2.76 13.15
CA LYS A 72 -6.26 -2.59 14.41
C LYS A 72 -6.66 -1.30 15.08
N GLY A 73 -6.78 -0.25 14.32
CA GLY A 73 -7.18 1.03 14.86
C GLY A 73 -8.56 1.00 15.44
N GLY A 74 -9.46 0.26 14.80
CA GLY A 74 -10.80 0.16 15.28
C GLY A 74 -10.95 -0.74 16.49
N LYS A 75 -9.93 -1.53 16.76
CA LYS A 75 -9.99 -2.44 17.82
C LYS A 75 -9.34 -1.96 19.04
N ILE A 76 -9.63 -0.84 19.43
CA ILE A 76 -9.02 -0.30 20.54
C ILE A 76 -9.49 -0.89 21.78
N GLY A 77 -8.89 -1.19 22.55
CA GLY A 77 -9.34 -1.64 23.68
C GLY A 77 -9.49 -2.92 23.79
N PRO A 78 -9.41 -3.50 24.33
CA PRO A 78 -9.49 -4.71 24.52
C PRO A 78 -9.93 -5.09 25.23
#